data_06998680deda5ad8eda6095cf3806904
#
_entry.id   06998680deda5ad8eda6095cf3806904
#
_cell.length_a   1.000
_cell.length_b   1.000
_cell.length_c   1.000
_cell.angle_alpha   90.00
_cell.angle_beta   90.00
_cell.angle_gamma   90.00
#
_symmetry.space_group_name_H-M   'P 1'
#
loop_
_entity.id
_entity.type
_entity.pdbx_description
1 polymer ?
#
loop_
_entity_poly.entity_id
_entity_poly.type
_entity_poly.pdbx_seq_one_letter_code
_entity_poly.pdbx_strand_id
1 'polypeptide(L)'
;MTAAARGRSRRGRGPGPFLVLALALLVPAVCLFATHRWAAAQVSTGEPAPLPPPAGVATPALTAPMFTLRRLSTIVSRELAIDDFRADVESFVPALNERSCVAVAVDGQPVAARHADLAVIPASTQKLLVAASALEVLGDDFRYTTSLRGAAPVGGAITGDLYLVGGGDPLLSSDWYATSNLERYPVTSATRLEDLADALVATGVSSVGGNVVGDASRYDDEWFAPSWGVGVAGLEAGPYDALMVNDSRVLGDPLKANDPAEGAAREFVRMLTERGISVGGSATTGTAPAGTTELATVQSAPMSDVVAEMLGNSDNNTAELVVKELGFADSGTGGREAGLAVIERSLVGWSIDTTSIVLADGSGLSPDNRVTCAALLTVLEQGEPT
;
A
#
# COMPACT_ATOMS: atom_id res chain seq x y z
N MET A 1 -40.96 -49.82 -65.74
CA MET A 1 -39.88 -49.99 -66.66
C MET A 1 -39.23 -48.68 -66.86
N THR A 2 -38.01 -48.53 -66.79
CA THR A 2 -37.11 -47.38 -66.86
C THR A 2 -36.79 -46.76 -65.50
N ALA A 3 -35.63 -47.18 -65.00
CA ALA A 3 -34.93 -46.63 -63.83
C ALA A 3 -34.20 -45.28 -64.18
N ALA A 4 -34.45 -44.25 -63.42
CA ALA A 4 -33.75 -42.99 -63.52
C ALA A 4 -32.60 -42.91 -62.46
N ALA A 5 -31.39 -42.89 -62.93
CA ALA A 5 -30.18 -42.74 -62.15
C ALA A 5 -30.05 -41.27 -61.60
N ARG A 6 -30.05 -41.08 -60.28
CA ARG A 6 -29.77 -39.81 -59.67
C ARG A 6 -28.25 -39.66 -59.43
N GLY A 7 -27.63 -38.75 -60.18
CA GLY A 7 -26.24 -38.31 -59.98
C GLY A 7 -26.09 -37.59 -58.62
N ARG A 8 -25.15 -38.10 -57.78
CA ARG A 8 -24.72 -37.41 -56.53
C ARG A 8 -23.62 -36.40 -56.86
N SER A 9 -23.95 -35.12 -56.76
CA SER A 9 -22.93 -34.05 -56.78
C SER A 9 -22.12 -34.10 -55.49
N ARG A 10 -20.81 -34.31 -55.59
CA ARG A 10 -19.85 -34.14 -54.49
C ARG A 10 -19.71 -32.63 -54.19
N ARG A 11 -20.35 -32.15 -53.16
CA ARG A 11 -20.03 -30.85 -52.57
C ARG A 11 -18.69 -30.98 -51.86
N GLY A 12 -17.69 -30.23 -52.32
CA GLY A 12 -16.41 -30.08 -51.62
C GLY A 12 -16.64 -29.49 -50.22
N ARG A 13 -16.22 -30.21 -49.20
CA ARG A 13 -16.21 -29.71 -47.83
C ARG A 13 -15.12 -28.68 -47.74
N GLY A 14 -15.45 -27.40 -47.63
CA GLY A 14 -14.52 -26.35 -47.20
C GLY A 14 -14.00 -26.63 -45.77
N PRO A 15 -12.90 -26.06 -45.38
CA PRO A 15 -12.33 -26.25 -44.05
C PRO A 15 -13.38 -25.94 -42.98
N GLY A 16 -13.57 -26.88 -42.06
CA GLY A 16 -14.60 -26.76 -41.01
C GLY A 16 -14.35 -25.52 -40.12
N PRO A 17 -15.44 -24.93 -39.56
CA PRO A 17 -15.34 -23.69 -38.75
C PRO A 17 -14.32 -23.75 -37.63
N PHE A 18 -14.05 -24.94 -37.10
CA PHE A 18 -13.01 -25.15 -36.08
C PHE A 18 -11.58 -24.97 -36.64
N LEU A 19 -11.32 -25.30 -37.89
CA LEU A 19 -10.03 -25.10 -38.52
C LEU A 19 -9.75 -23.61 -38.76
N VAL A 20 -10.78 -22.87 -39.17
CA VAL A 20 -10.71 -21.41 -39.38
C VAL A 20 -10.47 -20.70 -38.01
N LEU A 21 -11.16 -21.12 -36.95
CA LEU A 21 -11.00 -20.56 -35.61
C LEU A 21 -9.59 -20.88 -35.06
N ALA A 22 -9.12 -22.12 -35.24
CA ALA A 22 -7.79 -22.52 -34.83
C ALA A 22 -6.70 -21.71 -35.53
N LEU A 23 -6.81 -21.45 -36.82
CA LEU A 23 -5.90 -20.61 -37.59
C LEU A 23 -5.99 -19.15 -37.15
N ALA A 24 -7.19 -18.62 -36.87
CA ALA A 24 -7.39 -17.26 -36.40
C ALA A 24 -6.77 -16.99 -35.01
N LEU A 25 -6.66 -18.02 -34.17
CA LEU A 25 -6.00 -17.93 -32.86
C LEU A 25 -4.50 -18.23 -32.94
N LEU A 26 -4.08 -19.12 -33.82
CA LEU A 26 -2.68 -19.55 -33.96
C LEU A 26 -1.79 -18.43 -34.54
N VAL A 27 -2.30 -17.70 -35.53
CA VAL A 27 -1.53 -16.62 -36.17
C VAL A 27 -1.15 -15.50 -35.19
N PRO A 28 -2.08 -14.91 -34.39
CA PRO A 28 -1.72 -13.92 -33.36
C PRO A 28 -0.77 -14.48 -32.30
N ALA A 29 -0.98 -15.72 -31.87
CA ALA A 29 -0.13 -16.37 -30.87
C ALA A 29 1.31 -16.55 -31.37
N VAL A 30 1.50 -16.96 -32.62
CA VAL A 30 2.81 -17.08 -33.26
C VAL A 30 3.46 -15.71 -33.43
N CYS A 31 2.71 -14.68 -33.80
CA CYS A 31 3.21 -13.32 -33.93
C CYS A 31 3.67 -12.77 -32.55
N LEU A 32 2.87 -12.96 -31.50
CA LEU A 32 3.24 -12.56 -30.15
C LEU A 32 4.47 -13.31 -29.63
N PHE A 33 4.56 -14.61 -29.91
CA PHE A 33 5.73 -15.39 -29.53
C PHE A 33 6.98 -14.95 -30.29
N ALA A 34 6.86 -14.68 -31.59
CA ALA A 34 7.97 -14.21 -32.41
C ALA A 34 8.46 -12.80 -31.98
N THR A 35 7.52 -11.89 -31.68
CA THR A 35 7.88 -10.55 -31.17
C THR A 35 8.52 -10.62 -29.79
N HIS A 36 8.01 -11.47 -28.89
CA HIS A 36 8.63 -11.70 -27.58
C HIS A 36 10.05 -12.27 -27.73
N ARG A 37 10.25 -13.27 -28.59
CA ARG A 37 11.58 -13.85 -28.85
C ARG A 37 12.53 -12.84 -29.47
N TRP A 38 12.04 -12.01 -30.38
CA TRP A 38 12.84 -10.94 -30.98
C TRP A 38 13.23 -9.89 -29.94
N ALA A 39 12.27 -9.42 -29.10
CA ALA A 39 12.54 -8.47 -28.03
C ALA A 39 13.52 -9.05 -26.98
N ALA A 40 13.36 -10.32 -26.61
CA ALA A 40 14.26 -10.99 -25.68
C ALA A 40 15.69 -11.16 -26.27
N ALA A 41 15.84 -11.30 -27.58
CA ALA A 41 17.13 -11.37 -28.25
C ALA A 41 17.83 -10.01 -28.37
N GLN A 42 17.07 -8.90 -28.22
CA GLN A 42 17.63 -7.53 -28.19
C GLN A 42 18.14 -7.14 -26.79
N VAL A 43 17.72 -7.84 -25.74
CA VAL A 43 18.29 -7.68 -24.41
C VAL A 43 19.65 -8.36 -24.41
N SER A 44 20.71 -7.59 -24.60
CA SER A 44 22.08 -8.09 -24.49
C SER A 44 22.31 -8.57 -23.05
N THR A 45 22.43 -9.88 -22.87
CA THR A 45 22.88 -10.51 -21.62
C THR A 45 24.39 -10.36 -21.45
N GLY A 46 24.95 -9.20 -21.80
CA GLY A 46 26.32 -8.88 -21.47
C GLY A 46 26.44 -8.74 -19.97
N GLU A 47 27.18 -9.63 -19.35
CA GLU A 47 27.67 -9.48 -17.99
C GLU A 47 28.26 -8.07 -17.86
N PRO A 48 27.80 -7.22 -16.90
CA PRO A 48 28.33 -5.88 -16.77
C PRO A 48 29.84 -5.98 -16.54
N ALA A 49 30.61 -5.32 -17.39
CA ALA A 49 32.07 -5.25 -17.22
C ALA A 49 32.35 -4.75 -15.79
N PRO A 50 33.33 -5.35 -15.07
CA PRO A 50 33.67 -4.89 -13.73
C PRO A 50 33.97 -3.39 -13.79
N LEU A 51 33.26 -2.62 -12.96
CA LEU A 51 33.48 -1.18 -12.85
C LEU A 51 34.95 -0.94 -12.51
N PRO A 52 35.64 -0.04 -13.23
CA PRO A 52 36.99 0.36 -12.84
C PRO A 52 36.95 0.90 -11.41
N PRO A 53 38.00 0.67 -10.59
CA PRO A 53 38.06 1.22 -9.24
C PRO A 53 37.81 2.73 -9.30
N PRO A 54 37.08 3.30 -8.31
CA PRO A 54 36.77 4.71 -8.32
C PRO A 54 38.10 5.48 -8.39
N ALA A 55 38.36 6.09 -9.53
CA ALA A 55 39.41 7.10 -9.65
C ALA A 55 39.05 8.17 -8.62
N GLY A 56 39.99 8.51 -7.75
CA GLY A 56 39.78 9.51 -6.73
C GLY A 56 39.08 10.71 -7.37
N VAL A 57 37.89 11.04 -6.85
CA VAL A 57 37.06 12.14 -7.37
C VAL A 57 37.85 13.41 -7.06
N ALA A 58 38.69 13.82 -8.03
CA ALA A 58 39.09 15.20 -8.11
C ALA A 58 37.77 15.99 -8.28
N THR A 59 37.36 16.73 -7.26
CA THR A 59 36.28 17.70 -7.36
C THR A 59 36.59 18.55 -8.59
N PRO A 60 35.80 18.46 -9.68
CA PRO A 60 36.05 19.27 -10.84
C PRO A 60 35.90 20.74 -10.39
N ALA A 61 37.00 21.49 -10.40
CA ALA A 61 36.88 22.92 -10.26
C ALA A 61 35.88 23.40 -11.32
N LEU A 62 34.83 24.10 -10.90
CA LEU A 62 33.86 24.71 -11.79
C LEU A 62 34.60 25.77 -12.63
N THR A 63 35.24 25.34 -13.71
CA THR A 63 35.97 26.22 -14.63
C THR A 63 35.08 26.91 -15.64
N ALA A 64 33.77 26.58 -15.67
CA ALA A 64 32.80 27.26 -16.52
C ALA A 64 32.09 28.37 -15.75
N PRO A 65 32.04 29.60 -16.24
CA PRO A 65 31.25 30.68 -15.66
C PRO A 65 29.80 30.22 -15.46
N MET A 66 29.19 30.63 -14.34
CA MET A 66 27.79 30.29 -14.01
C MET A 66 26.81 30.70 -15.13
N PHE A 67 27.20 31.66 -15.97
CA PHE A 67 26.50 32.13 -17.17
C PHE A 67 27.27 31.70 -18.43
N THR A 68 27.16 30.43 -18.84
CA THR A 68 27.66 30.00 -20.17
C THR A 68 26.51 29.91 -21.16
N LEU A 69 26.75 30.26 -22.41
CA LEU A 69 25.80 30.13 -23.52
C LEU A 69 25.28 28.69 -23.67
N ARG A 70 26.03 27.65 -23.22
CA ARG A 70 25.58 26.26 -23.21
C ARG A 70 24.51 25.98 -22.18
N ARG A 71 24.53 26.67 -21.01
CA ARG A 71 23.47 26.58 -20.00
C ARG A 71 22.26 27.43 -20.36
N LEU A 72 22.49 28.58 -21.03
CA LEU A 72 21.41 29.40 -21.55
C LEU A 72 20.54 28.63 -22.54
N SER A 73 21.12 27.81 -23.42
CA SER A 73 20.35 27.02 -24.38
C SER A 73 19.44 25.98 -23.70
N THR A 74 19.89 25.35 -22.60
CA THR A 74 19.05 24.42 -21.82
C THR A 74 17.93 25.14 -21.08
N ILE A 75 18.20 26.28 -20.49
CA ILE A 75 17.17 27.10 -19.82
C ILE A 75 16.11 27.57 -20.84
N VAL A 76 16.55 28.16 -21.95
CA VAL A 76 15.62 28.65 -22.99
C VAL A 76 14.81 27.50 -23.61
N SER A 77 15.43 26.32 -23.88
CA SER A 77 14.71 25.19 -24.43
C SER A 77 13.70 24.61 -23.42
N ARG A 78 14.00 24.70 -22.14
CA ARG A 78 13.07 24.28 -21.06
C ARG A 78 11.88 25.23 -20.97
N GLU A 79 12.11 26.55 -20.97
CA GLU A 79 11.04 27.57 -20.98
C GLU A 79 10.13 27.40 -22.20
N LEU A 80 10.69 27.23 -23.40
CA LEU A 80 9.90 26.98 -24.61
C LEU A 80 9.11 25.67 -24.51
N ALA A 81 9.68 24.61 -23.95
CA ALA A 81 8.97 23.34 -23.75
C ALA A 81 7.84 23.48 -22.73
N ILE A 82 8.01 24.28 -21.67
CA ILE A 82 6.95 24.58 -20.69
C ILE A 82 5.85 25.41 -21.35
N ASP A 83 6.19 26.40 -22.20
CA ASP A 83 5.21 27.18 -22.89
C ASP A 83 4.41 26.37 -23.94
N ASP A 84 5.05 25.46 -24.67
CA ASP A 84 4.38 24.55 -25.59
C ASP A 84 3.46 23.60 -24.79
N PHE A 85 3.94 23.03 -23.68
CA PHE A 85 3.15 22.17 -22.79
C PHE A 85 1.96 22.94 -22.19
N ARG A 86 2.17 24.20 -21.77
CA ARG A 86 1.08 25.07 -21.30
C ARG A 86 -0.01 25.24 -22.36
N ALA A 87 0.37 25.51 -23.60
CA ALA A 87 -0.60 25.66 -24.69
C ALA A 87 -1.40 24.38 -24.94
N ASP A 88 -0.73 23.21 -24.87
CA ASP A 88 -1.39 21.91 -25.01
C ASP A 88 -2.38 21.67 -23.88
N VAL A 89 -1.98 21.88 -22.61
CA VAL A 89 -2.84 21.71 -21.44
C VAL A 89 -4.01 22.70 -21.45
N GLU A 90 -3.77 23.98 -21.76
CA GLU A 90 -4.81 25.01 -21.85
C GLU A 90 -5.85 24.67 -22.92
N SER A 91 -5.46 24.01 -24.00
CA SER A 91 -6.39 23.57 -25.04
C SER A 91 -7.36 22.51 -24.53
N PHE A 92 -6.95 21.70 -23.60
CA PHE A 92 -7.74 20.61 -22.98
C PHE A 92 -8.62 21.08 -21.81
N VAL A 93 -8.16 22.05 -21.03
CA VAL A 93 -8.85 22.55 -19.82
C VAL A 93 -10.32 22.91 -20.04
N PRO A 94 -10.73 23.59 -21.17
CA PRO A 94 -12.14 23.89 -21.42
C PRO A 94 -13.06 22.70 -21.61
N ALA A 95 -12.51 21.51 -21.93
CA ALA A 95 -13.27 20.27 -22.07
C ALA A 95 -13.67 19.65 -20.73
N LEU A 96 -13.10 20.09 -19.62
CA LEU A 96 -13.42 19.61 -18.28
C LEU A 96 -14.79 20.15 -17.84
N ASN A 97 -15.57 19.28 -17.18
CA ASN A 97 -16.89 19.69 -16.67
C ASN A 97 -16.76 20.60 -15.43
N GLU A 98 -17.87 21.29 -15.11
CA GLU A 98 -17.92 22.26 -14.01
C GLU A 98 -17.77 21.65 -12.59
N ARG A 99 -17.80 20.32 -12.47
CA ARG A 99 -17.63 19.59 -11.20
C ARG A 99 -16.24 18.99 -11.03
N SER A 100 -15.34 19.27 -11.97
CA SER A 100 -13.97 18.79 -11.94
C SER A 100 -13.03 19.96 -11.69
N CYS A 101 -11.94 19.68 -11.00
CA CYS A 101 -10.82 20.61 -10.88
C CYS A 101 -9.57 20.06 -11.55
N VAL A 102 -8.67 20.94 -11.95
CA VAL A 102 -7.33 20.61 -12.38
C VAL A 102 -6.37 21.69 -11.91
N ALA A 103 -5.20 21.27 -11.50
CA ALA A 103 -4.04 22.12 -11.24
C ALA A 103 -2.80 21.41 -11.77
N VAL A 104 -2.00 22.11 -12.55
CA VAL A 104 -0.79 21.58 -13.20
C VAL A 104 0.36 22.50 -12.92
N ALA A 105 1.46 21.95 -12.42
CA ALA A 105 2.73 22.62 -12.27
C ALA A 105 3.86 21.79 -12.89
N VAL A 106 4.93 22.45 -13.29
CA VAL A 106 6.18 21.84 -13.73
C VAL A 106 7.31 22.49 -12.97
N ASP A 107 8.06 21.71 -12.18
CA ASP A 107 9.16 22.20 -11.36
C ASP A 107 8.75 23.37 -10.44
N GLY A 108 7.61 23.25 -9.77
CA GLY A 108 7.04 24.26 -8.88
C GLY A 108 6.43 25.47 -9.59
N GLN A 109 6.44 25.50 -10.94
CA GLN A 109 5.87 26.61 -11.73
C GLN A 109 4.45 26.26 -12.19
N PRO A 110 3.41 27.05 -11.83
CA PRO A 110 2.05 26.82 -12.30
C PRO A 110 1.98 26.92 -13.83
N VAL A 111 1.43 25.88 -14.45
CA VAL A 111 1.26 25.80 -15.92
C VAL A 111 -0.18 26.08 -16.31
N ALA A 112 -1.14 25.40 -15.68
CA ALA A 112 -2.56 25.59 -15.94
C ALA A 112 -3.39 25.25 -14.71
N ALA A 113 -4.52 25.91 -14.57
CA ALA A 113 -5.50 25.60 -13.52
C ALA A 113 -6.92 25.87 -14.01
N ARG A 114 -7.86 25.05 -13.57
CA ARG A 114 -9.30 25.33 -13.70
C ARG A 114 -10.01 24.81 -12.46
N HIS A 115 -10.80 25.68 -11.84
CA HIS A 115 -11.52 25.38 -10.60
C HIS A 115 -10.62 24.76 -9.52
N ALA A 116 -9.35 25.20 -9.45
CA ALA A 116 -8.34 24.58 -8.56
C ALA A 116 -8.78 24.58 -7.10
N ASP A 117 -9.57 25.58 -6.69
CA ASP A 117 -10.10 25.70 -5.32
C ASP A 117 -11.48 25.06 -5.15
N LEU A 118 -12.02 24.40 -6.18
CA LEU A 118 -13.25 23.66 -6.07
C LEU A 118 -13.02 22.39 -5.24
N ALA A 119 -13.71 22.28 -4.11
CA ALA A 119 -13.66 21.10 -3.27
C ALA A 119 -14.44 19.95 -3.92
N VAL A 120 -13.75 18.89 -4.25
CA VAL A 120 -14.28 17.68 -4.91
C VAL A 120 -14.09 16.45 -4.03
N ILE A 121 -14.81 15.37 -4.32
CA ILE A 121 -14.56 14.06 -3.68
C ILE A 121 -13.22 13.54 -4.22
N PRO A 122 -12.20 13.38 -3.36
CA PRO A 122 -10.84 13.05 -3.82
C PRO A 122 -10.67 11.58 -4.19
N ALA A 123 -11.52 10.68 -3.68
CA ALA A 123 -11.29 9.24 -3.70
C ALA A 123 -9.86 8.93 -3.15
N SER A 124 -9.17 7.93 -3.70
CA SER A 124 -7.85 7.52 -3.19
C SER A 124 -6.73 8.56 -3.30
N THR A 125 -6.93 9.70 -3.98
CA THR A 125 -5.96 10.81 -3.90
C THR A 125 -5.91 11.44 -2.50
N GLN A 126 -6.89 11.19 -1.64
CA GLN A 126 -6.87 11.49 -0.20
C GLN A 126 -5.61 10.94 0.49
N LYS A 127 -5.13 9.76 0.08
CA LYS A 127 -3.94 9.12 0.65
C LYS A 127 -2.66 9.94 0.49
N LEU A 128 -2.62 10.90 -0.45
CA LEU A 128 -1.50 11.82 -0.56
C LEU A 128 -1.37 12.70 0.68
N LEU A 129 -2.51 13.14 1.26
CA LEU A 129 -2.53 13.93 2.47
C LEU A 129 -2.03 13.11 3.66
N VAL A 130 -2.49 11.86 3.75
CA VAL A 130 -2.05 10.91 4.79
C VAL A 130 -0.55 10.64 4.68
N ALA A 131 -0.07 10.36 3.47
CA ALA A 131 1.33 10.06 3.20
C ALA A 131 2.26 11.21 3.59
N ALA A 132 1.96 12.41 3.12
CA ALA A 132 2.79 13.57 3.41
C ALA A 132 2.80 13.92 4.90
N SER A 133 1.63 13.86 5.56
CA SER A 133 1.53 14.10 7.01
C SER A 133 2.27 13.03 7.83
N ALA A 134 2.22 11.77 7.40
CA ALA A 134 2.93 10.69 8.08
C ALA A 134 4.47 10.87 8.00
N LEU A 135 4.97 11.20 6.82
CA LEU A 135 6.41 11.44 6.62
C LEU A 135 6.89 12.67 7.40
N GLU A 136 6.09 13.72 7.50
CA GLU A 136 6.45 14.93 8.27
C GLU A 136 6.40 14.69 9.78
N VAL A 137 5.33 14.08 10.29
CA VAL A 137 5.05 13.98 11.74
C VAL A 137 5.77 12.80 12.38
N LEU A 138 5.77 11.64 11.72
CA LEU A 138 6.39 10.41 12.24
C LEU A 138 7.85 10.28 11.77
N GLY A 139 8.17 10.82 10.60
CA GLY A 139 9.47 10.66 9.95
C GLY A 139 9.54 9.43 9.03
N ASP A 140 10.42 9.49 8.05
CA ASP A 140 10.62 8.44 7.03
C ASP A 140 11.15 7.12 7.61
N ASP A 141 11.94 7.18 8.68
CA ASP A 141 12.54 6.04 9.38
C ASP A 141 11.65 5.43 10.48
N PHE A 142 10.47 6.01 10.77
CA PHE A 142 9.55 5.46 11.78
C PHE A 142 9.21 4.01 11.47
N ARG A 143 9.14 3.16 12.52
CA ARG A 143 8.77 1.74 12.40
C ARG A 143 7.76 1.37 13.46
N TYR A 144 6.74 0.65 13.07
CA TYR A 144 5.84 -0.02 13.99
C TYR A 144 6.57 -1.17 14.68
N THR A 145 6.18 -1.46 15.93
CA THR A 145 6.74 -2.59 16.69
C THR A 145 5.63 -3.48 17.20
N THR A 146 5.60 -4.72 16.75
CA THR A 146 4.73 -5.77 17.31
C THR A 146 5.54 -6.62 18.27
N SER A 147 4.98 -6.94 19.43
CA SER A 147 5.71 -7.66 20.48
C SER A 147 4.95 -8.86 21.04
N LEU A 148 5.70 -9.85 21.54
CA LEU A 148 5.20 -10.92 22.40
C LEU A 148 5.52 -10.60 23.84
N ARG A 149 4.51 -10.70 24.71
CA ARG A 149 4.66 -10.43 26.14
C ARG A 149 4.02 -11.55 26.95
N GLY A 150 4.58 -11.80 28.15
CA GLY A 150 4.05 -12.85 29.03
C GLY A 150 4.90 -13.02 30.28
N ALA A 151 4.71 -14.12 30.97
CA ALA A 151 5.61 -14.52 32.05
C ALA A 151 6.96 -14.99 31.45
N ALA A 152 8.06 -14.70 32.12
CA ALA A 152 9.37 -15.23 31.73
C ALA A 152 9.33 -16.79 31.70
N PRO A 153 9.84 -17.41 30.61
CA PRO A 153 9.81 -18.85 30.48
C PRO A 153 10.61 -19.58 31.62
N VAL A 154 10.04 -20.62 32.18
CA VAL A 154 10.71 -21.47 33.16
C VAL A 154 10.68 -22.91 32.66
N GLY A 155 11.85 -23.52 32.43
CA GLY A 155 11.97 -24.87 31.93
C GLY A 155 11.29 -25.08 30.54
N GLY A 156 11.27 -24.05 29.72
CA GLY A 156 10.62 -24.07 28.40
C GLY A 156 9.11 -23.84 28.43
N ALA A 157 8.53 -23.49 29.57
CA ALA A 157 7.10 -23.22 29.71
C ALA A 157 6.85 -21.73 30.06
N ILE A 158 5.89 -21.11 29.38
CA ILE A 158 5.29 -19.84 29.77
C ILE A 158 4.07 -20.14 30.62
N THR A 159 4.07 -19.66 31.88
CA THR A 159 2.94 -19.83 32.79
C THR A 159 1.88 -18.76 32.51
N GLY A 160 0.63 -19.18 32.28
CA GLY A 160 -0.47 -18.27 31.96
C GLY A 160 -0.51 -17.90 30.49
N ASP A 161 -1.02 -16.72 30.21
CA ASP A 161 -1.30 -16.24 28.86
C ASP A 161 -0.05 -15.67 28.17
N LEU A 162 -0.03 -15.80 26.83
CA LEU A 162 0.91 -15.16 25.93
C LEU A 162 0.17 -14.03 25.17
N TYR A 163 0.67 -12.83 25.26
CA TYR A 163 0.08 -11.65 24.64
C TYR A 163 0.82 -11.31 23.35
N LEU A 164 0.08 -11.25 22.23
CA LEU A 164 0.53 -10.69 20.97
C LEU A 164 0.06 -9.23 20.93
N VAL A 165 0.98 -8.28 21.14
CA VAL A 165 0.67 -6.86 21.28
C VAL A 165 0.94 -6.15 19.97
N GLY A 166 -0.11 -5.62 19.37
CA GLY A 166 -0.04 -4.88 18.10
C GLY A 166 0.54 -3.49 18.26
N GLY A 167 1.44 -3.14 17.35
CA GLY A 167 2.03 -1.82 17.25
C GLY A 167 1.35 -0.90 16.25
N GLY A 168 0.28 -1.35 15.60
CA GLY A 168 -0.38 -0.60 14.52
C GLY A 168 0.16 -0.90 13.13
N ASP A 169 1.03 -1.90 12.97
CA ASP A 169 1.67 -2.27 11.71
C ASP A 169 0.65 -2.75 10.67
N PRO A 170 0.39 -1.97 9.59
CA PRO A 170 -0.57 -2.35 8.57
C PRO A 170 -0.09 -3.48 7.66
N LEU A 171 1.22 -3.76 7.64
CA LEU A 171 1.86 -4.73 6.76
C LEU A 171 2.20 -6.04 7.46
N LEU A 172 1.70 -6.26 8.69
CA LEU A 172 1.91 -7.49 9.45
C LEU A 172 1.22 -8.67 8.77
N SER A 173 1.98 -9.66 8.35
CA SER A 173 1.51 -10.68 7.43
C SER A 173 2.14 -12.04 7.71
N SER A 174 1.41 -13.10 7.35
CA SER A 174 1.91 -14.48 7.32
C SER A 174 2.42 -14.85 5.93
N ASP A 175 3.38 -15.78 5.86
CA ASP A 175 3.97 -16.24 4.60
C ASP A 175 2.95 -16.79 3.58
N TRP A 176 1.87 -17.43 4.04
CA TRP A 176 0.85 -17.97 3.16
C TRP A 176 0.02 -16.89 2.46
N TYR A 177 -0.15 -15.72 3.10
CA TYR A 177 -1.04 -14.68 2.62
C TYR A 177 -0.56 -14.09 1.28
N ALA A 178 0.74 -13.82 1.16
CA ALA A 178 1.33 -13.30 -0.07
C ALA A 178 1.11 -14.18 -1.31
N THR A 179 0.90 -15.50 -1.10
CA THR A 179 0.68 -16.47 -2.18
C THR A 179 -0.78 -16.91 -2.33
N SER A 180 -1.69 -16.36 -1.50
CA SER A 180 -3.08 -16.77 -1.43
C SER A 180 -3.94 -16.32 -2.61
N ASN A 181 -3.54 -15.30 -3.35
CA ASN A 181 -4.32 -14.58 -4.37
C ASN A 181 -5.63 -13.98 -3.82
N LEU A 182 -5.70 -13.72 -2.51
CA LEU A 182 -6.85 -13.08 -1.89
C LEU A 182 -6.81 -11.56 -2.04
N GLU A 183 -5.61 -11.01 -2.24
CA GLU A 183 -5.42 -9.60 -2.52
C GLU A 183 -5.04 -9.36 -3.98
N ARG A 184 -5.53 -8.23 -4.50
CA ARG A 184 -5.19 -7.81 -5.86
C ARG A 184 -3.70 -7.48 -6.00
N TYR A 185 -3.12 -6.92 -4.94
CA TYR A 185 -1.72 -6.55 -4.85
C TYR A 185 -1.17 -7.12 -3.55
N PRO A 186 -0.34 -8.18 -3.61
CA PRO A 186 0.25 -8.75 -2.40
C PRO A 186 1.20 -7.75 -1.75
N VAL A 187 1.27 -7.81 -0.43
CA VAL A 187 2.19 -6.99 0.38
C VAL A 187 3.63 -7.31 -0.01
N THR A 188 4.40 -6.30 -0.38
CA THR A 188 5.82 -6.44 -0.79
C THR A 188 6.79 -6.17 0.35
N SER A 189 6.44 -5.25 1.26
CA SER A 189 7.26 -4.87 2.43
C SER A 189 6.71 -5.50 3.73
N ALA A 190 6.26 -6.77 3.64
CA ALA A 190 5.59 -7.46 4.73
C ALA A 190 6.46 -7.58 5.98
N THR A 191 5.87 -7.27 7.14
CA THR A 191 6.39 -7.66 8.45
C THR A 191 5.95 -9.10 8.73
N ARG A 192 6.89 -10.03 8.81
CA ARG A 192 6.55 -11.46 8.93
C ARG A 192 6.20 -11.82 10.37
N LEU A 193 4.97 -12.26 10.57
CA LEU A 193 4.51 -12.75 11.88
C LEU A 193 5.26 -14.02 12.30
N GLU A 194 5.72 -14.83 11.34
CA GLU A 194 6.54 -16.00 11.56
C GLU A 194 7.81 -15.70 12.35
N ASP A 195 8.41 -14.52 12.15
CA ASP A 195 9.65 -14.11 12.83
C ASP A 195 9.47 -14.02 14.35
N LEU A 196 8.28 -13.62 14.85
CA LEU A 196 7.95 -13.66 16.27
C LEU A 196 7.83 -15.09 16.81
N ALA A 197 7.20 -15.97 16.04
CA ALA A 197 7.06 -17.38 16.44
C ALA A 197 8.43 -18.08 16.45
N ASP A 198 9.29 -17.81 15.45
CA ASP A 198 10.63 -18.36 15.37
C ASP A 198 11.54 -17.82 16.49
N ALA A 199 11.43 -16.53 16.83
CA ALA A 199 12.12 -15.95 17.96
C ALA A 199 11.73 -16.61 19.29
N LEU A 200 10.44 -16.90 19.48
CA LEU A 200 9.97 -17.61 20.68
C LEU A 200 10.52 -19.04 20.76
N VAL A 201 10.53 -19.78 19.65
CA VAL A 201 11.16 -21.11 19.55
C VAL A 201 12.64 -21.03 19.93
N ALA A 202 13.36 -20.03 19.44
CA ALA A 202 14.80 -19.86 19.72
C ALA A 202 15.11 -19.64 21.20
N THR A 203 14.15 -19.18 22.01
CA THR A 203 14.29 -19.10 23.48
C THR A 203 14.14 -20.45 24.18
N GLY A 204 13.82 -21.52 23.48
CA GLY A 204 13.58 -22.87 24.02
C GLY A 204 12.19 -23.06 24.63
N VAL A 205 11.23 -22.17 24.32
CA VAL A 205 9.83 -22.36 24.74
C VAL A 205 9.20 -23.50 23.98
N SER A 206 8.54 -24.40 24.70
CA SER A 206 7.81 -25.55 24.17
C SER A 206 6.34 -25.58 24.57
N SER A 207 5.92 -24.72 25.49
CA SER A 207 4.51 -24.65 25.91
C SER A 207 4.11 -23.25 26.41
N VAL A 208 2.86 -22.89 26.14
CA VAL A 208 2.11 -21.77 26.72
C VAL A 208 0.99 -22.38 27.56
N GLY A 209 0.93 -22.07 28.85
CA GLY A 209 -0.03 -22.70 29.77
C GLY A 209 -1.45 -22.14 29.66
N GLY A 210 -1.60 -20.91 29.16
CA GLY A 210 -2.88 -20.22 29.02
C GLY A 210 -3.26 -19.96 27.55
N ASN A 211 -3.89 -18.84 27.32
CA ASN A 211 -4.36 -18.38 26.02
C ASN A 211 -3.26 -17.65 25.22
N VAL A 212 -3.49 -17.52 23.93
CA VAL A 212 -2.84 -16.47 23.12
C VAL A 212 -3.82 -15.31 23.02
N VAL A 213 -3.44 -14.18 23.55
CA VAL A 213 -4.29 -12.99 23.67
C VAL A 213 -3.83 -11.94 22.68
N GLY A 214 -4.67 -11.57 21.72
CA GLY A 214 -4.43 -10.44 20.84
C GLY A 214 -4.71 -9.12 21.57
N ASP A 215 -3.73 -8.23 21.61
CA ASP A 215 -3.83 -6.92 22.26
C ASP A 215 -3.73 -5.82 21.20
N ALA A 216 -4.85 -5.17 20.94
CA ALA A 216 -4.96 -4.02 20.02
C ALA A 216 -5.18 -2.69 20.75
N SER A 217 -4.90 -2.62 22.05
CA SER A 217 -5.21 -1.47 22.92
C SER A 217 -4.46 -0.18 22.57
N ARG A 218 -3.58 -0.19 21.56
CA ARG A 218 -2.94 1.00 21.04
C ARG A 218 -3.93 1.97 20.37
N TYR A 219 -4.96 1.42 19.70
CA TYR A 219 -5.99 2.19 19.01
C TYR A 219 -7.35 2.00 19.65
N ASP A 220 -8.31 2.84 19.23
CA ASP A 220 -9.70 2.72 19.61
C ASP A 220 -10.42 1.59 18.85
N ASP A 221 -11.61 1.21 19.30
CA ASP A 221 -12.42 0.13 18.72
C ASP A 221 -13.22 0.57 17.46
N GLU A 222 -12.86 1.66 16.81
CA GLU A 222 -13.46 2.07 15.54
C GLU A 222 -12.78 1.29 14.39
N TRP A 223 -13.33 0.15 14.02
CA TRP A 223 -12.79 -0.75 12.99
C TRP A 223 -13.23 -0.39 11.57
N PHE A 224 -14.13 0.56 11.43
CA PHE A 224 -14.68 1.06 10.17
C PHE A 224 -15.01 2.54 10.33
N ALA A 225 -14.70 3.36 9.35
CA ALA A 225 -15.11 4.75 9.40
C ALA A 225 -16.65 4.87 9.32
N PRO A 226 -17.29 5.67 10.19
CA PRO A 226 -18.76 5.75 10.30
C PRO A 226 -19.46 6.20 9.02
N SER A 227 -18.75 6.94 8.16
CA SER A 227 -19.26 7.43 6.88
C SER A 227 -19.28 6.38 5.76
N TRP A 228 -18.74 5.18 6.00
CA TRP A 228 -18.72 4.12 4.99
C TRP A 228 -20.09 3.45 4.86
N GLY A 229 -20.57 3.34 3.64
CA GLY A 229 -21.81 2.62 3.33
C GLY A 229 -21.66 1.10 3.35
N VAL A 230 -22.78 0.40 3.37
CA VAL A 230 -22.88 -1.07 3.42
C VAL A 230 -22.09 -1.78 2.30
N GLY A 231 -21.83 -1.13 1.17
CA GLY A 231 -21.06 -1.70 0.05
C GLY A 231 -19.56 -1.47 0.14
N VAL A 232 -19.08 -0.79 1.20
CA VAL A 232 -17.68 -0.40 1.38
C VAL A 232 -17.08 -1.08 2.60
N ALA A 233 -17.73 -0.94 3.77
CA ALA A 233 -17.27 -1.53 5.02
C ALA A 233 -17.15 -3.06 4.92
N GLY A 234 -15.97 -3.58 5.23
CA GLY A 234 -15.64 -5.01 5.17
C GLY A 234 -15.34 -5.56 3.78
N LEU A 235 -15.60 -4.80 2.70
CA LEU A 235 -15.29 -5.19 1.32
C LEU A 235 -14.07 -4.45 0.79
N GLU A 236 -14.10 -3.10 0.83
CA GLU A 236 -13.02 -2.26 0.33
C GLU A 236 -12.00 -1.93 1.43
N ALA A 237 -12.43 -1.93 2.69
CA ALA A 237 -11.58 -1.73 3.87
C ALA A 237 -12.23 -2.27 5.14
N GLY A 238 -11.41 -2.53 6.16
CA GLY A 238 -11.79 -3.03 7.48
C GLY A 238 -12.16 -4.54 7.49
N PRO A 239 -12.38 -5.08 8.69
CA PRO A 239 -12.08 -4.41 9.95
C PRO A 239 -10.56 -4.19 10.12
N TYR A 240 -10.16 -3.01 10.59
CA TYR A 240 -8.76 -2.66 10.83
C TYR A 240 -8.54 -2.26 12.29
N ASP A 241 -7.40 -2.67 12.88
CA ASP A 241 -7.06 -2.38 14.27
C ASP A 241 -5.53 -2.39 14.47
N ALA A 242 -5.06 -1.97 15.65
CA ALA A 242 -3.65 -1.94 16.02
C ALA A 242 -2.95 -3.30 15.92
N LEU A 243 -3.69 -4.38 16.05
CA LEU A 243 -3.25 -5.73 15.78
C LEU A 243 -4.10 -6.35 14.66
N MET A 244 -3.67 -6.19 13.44
CA MET A 244 -4.27 -6.78 12.26
C MET A 244 -3.21 -7.60 11.51
N VAL A 245 -3.53 -8.84 11.16
CA VAL A 245 -2.66 -9.73 10.38
C VAL A 245 -3.39 -10.15 9.11
N ASN A 246 -2.69 -10.16 7.97
CA ASN A 246 -3.25 -10.62 6.69
C ASN A 246 -4.55 -9.90 6.30
N ASP A 247 -4.64 -8.59 6.56
CA ASP A 247 -5.87 -7.85 6.31
C ASP A 247 -7.10 -8.49 7.01
N SER A 248 -6.90 -8.91 8.28
CA SER A 248 -7.88 -9.63 9.11
C SER A 248 -8.28 -11.02 8.60
N ARG A 249 -7.48 -11.64 7.73
CA ARG A 249 -7.76 -12.99 7.22
C ARG A 249 -7.03 -14.06 8.03
N VAL A 250 -7.74 -15.15 8.24
CA VAL A 250 -7.25 -16.34 8.96
C VAL A 250 -7.19 -17.50 7.97
N LEU A 251 -6.11 -18.27 8.00
CA LEU A 251 -5.93 -19.41 7.09
C LEU A 251 -7.08 -20.43 7.23
N GLY A 252 -7.73 -20.70 6.11
CA GLY A 252 -8.84 -21.64 6.03
C GLY A 252 -10.23 -21.01 6.26
N ASP A 253 -10.32 -19.77 6.72
CA ASP A 253 -11.59 -19.07 6.87
C ASP A 253 -12.01 -18.42 5.53
N PRO A 254 -13.28 -18.52 5.15
CA PRO A 254 -13.76 -17.93 3.90
C PRO A 254 -13.95 -16.40 3.97
N LEU A 255 -14.07 -15.86 5.17
CA LEU A 255 -14.31 -14.44 5.44
C LEU A 255 -13.20 -13.86 6.33
N LYS A 256 -13.06 -12.55 6.35
CA LYS A 256 -12.23 -11.85 7.33
C LYS A 256 -12.74 -12.12 8.74
N ALA A 257 -11.85 -12.14 9.72
CA ALA A 257 -12.22 -12.18 11.12
C ALA A 257 -13.07 -10.94 11.48
N ASN A 258 -14.09 -11.14 12.32
CA ASN A 258 -14.90 -10.00 12.77
C ASN A 258 -14.14 -9.09 13.73
N ASP A 259 -13.20 -9.65 14.48
CA ASP A 259 -12.27 -8.98 15.38
C ASP A 259 -10.86 -9.22 14.85
N PRO A 260 -10.15 -8.17 14.40
CA PRO A 260 -8.79 -8.29 13.84
C PRO A 260 -7.79 -8.90 14.81
N ALA A 261 -7.84 -8.53 16.10
CA ALA A 261 -6.93 -9.00 17.12
C ALA A 261 -7.17 -10.48 17.47
N GLU A 262 -8.43 -10.93 17.49
CA GLU A 262 -8.74 -12.36 17.63
C GLU A 262 -8.21 -13.15 16.42
N GLY A 263 -8.44 -12.63 15.20
CA GLY A 263 -7.92 -13.22 13.97
C GLY A 263 -6.39 -13.39 14.01
N ALA A 264 -5.68 -12.35 14.43
CA ALA A 264 -4.23 -12.37 14.60
C ALA A 264 -3.78 -13.41 15.66
N ALA A 265 -4.48 -13.48 16.80
CA ALA A 265 -4.20 -14.46 17.83
C ALA A 265 -4.42 -15.90 17.33
N ARG A 266 -5.45 -16.15 16.53
CA ARG A 266 -5.73 -17.46 15.89
C ARG A 266 -4.62 -17.87 14.93
N GLU A 267 -4.17 -16.95 14.07
CA GLU A 267 -3.02 -17.18 13.19
C GLU A 267 -1.77 -17.52 13.99
N PHE A 268 -1.53 -16.81 15.09
CA PHE A 268 -0.37 -17.04 15.93
C PHE A 268 -0.43 -18.39 16.66
N VAL A 269 -1.59 -18.81 17.18
CA VAL A 269 -1.80 -20.16 17.75
C VAL A 269 -1.47 -21.25 16.72
N ARG A 270 -1.90 -21.08 15.48
CA ARG A 270 -1.57 -21.99 14.38
C ARG A 270 -0.04 -22.08 14.19
N MET A 271 0.64 -20.95 14.11
CA MET A 271 2.10 -20.88 13.92
C MET A 271 2.89 -21.53 15.06
N LEU A 272 2.45 -21.32 16.32
CA LEU A 272 3.04 -21.97 17.49
C LEU A 272 2.88 -23.48 17.42
N THR A 273 1.67 -23.96 17.09
CA THR A 273 1.36 -25.40 16.97
C THR A 273 2.19 -26.07 15.88
N GLU A 274 2.33 -25.44 14.72
CA GLU A 274 3.17 -25.92 13.60
C GLU A 274 4.65 -26.05 14.00
N ARG A 275 5.11 -25.23 14.94
CA ARG A 275 6.46 -25.25 15.50
C ARG A 275 6.63 -26.18 16.72
N GLY A 276 5.59 -26.91 17.07
CA GLY A 276 5.60 -27.84 18.18
C GLY A 276 5.44 -27.21 19.57
N ILE A 277 5.06 -25.93 19.65
CA ILE A 277 4.71 -25.27 20.91
C ILE A 277 3.24 -25.57 21.23
N SER A 278 2.99 -26.21 22.35
CA SER A 278 1.63 -26.49 22.80
C SER A 278 1.00 -25.27 23.46
N VAL A 279 -0.27 -24.98 23.14
CA VAL A 279 -1.05 -23.90 23.74
C VAL A 279 -2.17 -24.54 24.58
N GLY A 280 -2.20 -24.26 25.91
CA GLY A 280 -3.14 -24.84 26.82
C GLY A 280 -4.56 -24.25 26.75
N GLY A 281 -4.68 -23.04 26.28
CA GLY A 281 -5.94 -22.30 26.08
C GLY A 281 -6.33 -22.16 24.63
N SER A 282 -6.93 -21.02 24.30
CA SER A 282 -7.41 -20.64 22.96
C SER A 282 -6.92 -19.26 22.55
N ALA A 283 -7.17 -18.87 21.30
CA ALA A 283 -7.06 -17.49 20.86
C ALA A 283 -8.18 -16.64 21.48
N THR A 284 -7.86 -15.46 21.96
CA THR A 284 -8.81 -14.49 22.52
C THR A 284 -8.25 -13.08 22.41
N THR A 285 -9.00 -12.08 22.85
CA THR A 285 -8.55 -10.67 22.87
C THR A 285 -8.51 -10.12 24.29
N GLY A 286 -7.69 -9.10 24.50
CA GLY A 286 -7.54 -8.42 25.77
C GLY A 286 -6.28 -7.56 25.81
N THR A 287 -6.06 -6.87 26.92
CA THR A 287 -4.88 -6.01 27.10
C THR A 287 -3.83 -6.73 27.94
N ALA A 288 -2.59 -6.68 27.49
CA ALA A 288 -1.44 -7.22 28.23
C ALA A 288 -1.30 -6.51 29.58
N PRO A 289 -1.26 -7.25 30.71
CA PRO A 289 -1.07 -6.65 32.02
C PRO A 289 0.25 -5.89 32.13
N ALA A 290 0.23 -4.78 32.86
CA ALA A 290 1.45 -4.08 33.22
C ALA A 290 2.41 -5.03 33.97
N GLY A 291 3.70 -5.02 33.59
CA GLY A 291 4.73 -5.84 34.21
C GLY A 291 4.96 -7.20 33.56
N THR A 292 4.25 -7.55 32.46
CA THR A 292 4.62 -8.69 31.63
C THR A 292 6.00 -8.47 31.00
N THR A 293 6.76 -9.55 30.86
CA THR A 293 8.09 -9.53 30.22
C THR A 293 7.91 -9.51 28.69
N GLU A 294 8.69 -8.69 28.02
CA GLU A 294 8.83 -8.76 26.57
C GLU A 294 9.69 -9.96 26.19
N LEU A 295 9.15 -10.84 25.36
CA LEU A 295 9.76 -12.12 24.99
C LEU A 295 10.38 -12.05 23.58
N ALA A 296 9.75 -11.32 22.67
CA ALA A 296 10.23 -11.11 21.32
C ALA A 296 9.57 -9.84 20.73
N THR A 297 10.21 -9.26 19.72
CA THR A 297 9.67 -8.15 18.95
C THR A 297 9.98 -8.32 17.47
N VAL A 298 9.14 -7.73 16.63
CA VAL A 298 9.40 -7.54 15.20
C VAL A 298 9.07 -6.09 14.85
N GLN A 299 9.83 -5.53 13.92
CA GLN A 299 9.62 -4.17 13.42
C GLN A 299 9.19 -4.19 11.97
N SER A 300 8.32 -3.25 11.61
CA SER A 300 7.91 -3.04 10.23
C SER A 300 9.06 -2.54 9.35
N ALA A 301 8.84 -2.51 8.05
CA ALA A 301 9.58 -1.64 7.14
C ALA A 301 9.49 -0.17 7.62
N PRO A 302 10.39 0.73 7.19
CA PRO A 302 10.29 2.15 7.54
C PRO A 302 9.02 2.79 6.96
N MET A 303 8.58 3.90 7.54
CA MET A 303 7.37 4.61 7.11
C MET A 303 7.42 4.99 5.64
N SER A 304 8.58 5.32 5.11
CA SER A 304 8.77 5.57 3.68
C SER A 304 8.31 4.39 2.79
N ASP A 305 8.62 3.15 3.20
CA ASP A 305 8.20 1.95 2.46
C ASP A 305 6.71 1.65 2.68
N VAL A 306 6.21 1.85 3.92
CA VAL A 306 4.77 1.71 4.24
C VAL A 306 3.94 2.66 3.38
N VAL A 307 4.35 3.91 3.28
CA VAL A 307 3.71 4.94 2.45
C VAL A 307 3.82 4.61 0.97
N ALA A 308 4.99 4.16 0.50
CA ALA A 308 5.18 3.76 -0.89
C ALA A 308 4.24 2.61 -1.28
N GLU A 309 4.06 1.63 -0.41
CA GLU A 309 3.14 0.51 -0.63
C GLU A 309 1.68 0.96 -0.57
N MET A 310 1.31 1.77 0.41
CA MET A 310 -0.02 2.37 0.53
C MET A 310 -0.43 3.11 -0.75
N LEU A 311 0.46 3.95 -1.29
CA LEU A 311 0.18 4.72 -2.50
C LEU A 311 0.23 3.85 -3.76
N GLY A 312 1.19 2.92 -3.85
CA GLY A 312 1.37 2.04 -5.00
C GLY A 312 0.21 1.06 -5.19
N ASN A 313 -0.30 0.51 -4.11
CA ASN A 313 -1.42 -0.45 -4.09
C ASN A 313 -2.77 0.22 -3.86
N SER A 314 -2.77 1.51 -3.50
CA SER A 314 -3.97 2.24 -3.07
C SER A 314 -4.63 1.58 -1.84
N ASP A 315 -3.82 1.06 -0.90
CA ASP A 315 -4.28 0.30 0.25
C ASP A 315 -5.08 1.17 1.22
N ASN A 316 -6.33 0.75 1.46
CA ASN A 316 -7.27 1.52 2.28
C ASN A 316 -7.03 1.28 3.77
N ASN A 317 -6.77 0.04 4.19
CA ASN A 317 -6.52 -0.27 5.60
C ASN A 317 -5.23 0.37 6.09
N THR A 318 -4.17 0.34 5.28
CA THR A 318 -2.93 1.05 5.60
C THR A 318 -3.17 2.54 5.80
N ALA A 319 -3.97 3.18 4.95
CA ALA A 319 -4.28 4.60 5.10
C ALA A 319 -5.00 4.91 6.43
N GLU A 320 -5.99 4.10 6.81
CA GLU A 320 -6.72 4.30 8.07
C GLU A 320 -5.83 4.03 9.30
N LEU A 321 -4.99 3.00 9.25
CA LEU A 321 -4.06 2.70 10.36
C LEU A 321 -2.99 3.78 10.51
N VAL A 322 -2.47 4.34 9.42
CA VAL A 322 -1.54 5.48 9.47
C VAL A 322 -2.23 6.71 10.07
N VAL A 323 -3.51 6.97 9.73
CA VAL A 323 -4.29 8.04 10.38
C VAL A 323 -4.39 7.81 11.89
N LYS A 324 -4.72 6.60 12.34
CA LYS A 324 -4.77 6.29 13.78
C LYS A 324 -3.41 6.47 14.46
N GLU A 325 -2.32 6.08 13.79
CA GLU A 325 -0.96 6.27 14.32
C GLU A 325 -0.60 7.75 14.46
N LEU A 326 -0.96 8.59 13.50
CA LEU A 326 -0.79 10.04 13.61
C LEU A 326 -1.48 10.60 14.86
N GLY A 327 -2.70 10.16 15.14
CA GLY A 327 -3.43 10.54 16.35
C GLY A 327 -2.73 10.04 17.62
N PHE A 328 -2.27 8.80 17.60
CA PHE A 328 -1.57 8.21 18.75
C PHE A 328 -0.24 8.92 19.05
N ALA A 329 0.53 9.22 18.03
CA ALA A 329 1.82 9.90 18.18
C ALA A 329 1.66 11.34 18.73
N ASP A 330 0.61 12.03 18.33
CA ASP A 330 0.32 13.42 18.76
C ASP A 330 -0.21 13.51 20.20
N SER A 331 -1.13 12.64 20.57
CA SER A 331 -1.93 12.80 21.80
C SER A 331 -2.01 11.54 22.67
N GLY A 332 -1.46 10.42 22.23
CA GLY A 332 -1.67 9.10 22.83
C GLY A 332 -3.07 8.53 22.56
N THR A 333 -3.86 9.15 21.68
CA THR A 333 -5.19 8.68 21.30
C THR A 333 -5.15 8.14 19.87
N GLY A 334 -5.12 6.83 19.74
CA GLY A 334 -5.08 6.14 18.44
C GLY A 334 -6.47 6.05 17.81
N GLY A 335 -7.02 7.17 17.38
CA GLY A 335 -8.34 7.26 16.76
C GLY A 335 -8.34 8.07 15.48
N ARG A 336 -9.31 7.79 14.60
CA ARG A 336 -9.45 8.45 13.31
C ARG A 336 -9.57 9.97 13.45
N GLU A 337 -10.44 10.45 14.35
CA GLU A 337 -10.66 11.89 14.53
C GLU A 337 -9.37 12.61 14.98
N ALA A 338 -8.63 12.03 15.92
CA ALA A 338 -7.36 12.56 16.37
C ALA A 338 -6.34 12.64 15.23
N GLY A 339 -6.24 11.57 14.42
CA GLY A 339 -5.33 11.54 13.27
C GLY A 339 -5.70 12.51 12.16
N LEU A 340 -6.98 12.63 11.82
CA LEU A 340 -7.45 13.61 10.83
C LEU A 340 -7.17 15.05 11.28
N ALA A 341 -7.27 15.34 12.59
CA ALA A 341 -6.90 16.64 13.13
C ALA A 341 -5.39 16.93 13.00
N VAL A 342 -4.54 15.89 13.06
CA VAL A 342 -3.09 16.04 12.77
C VAL A 342 -2.90 16.41 11.31
N ILE A 343 -3.55 15.70 10.39
CA ILE A 343 -3.47 15.99 8.95
C ILE A 343 -3.90 17.43 8.66
N GLU A 344 -5.03 17.87 9.23
CA GLU A 344 -5.50 19.25 9.06
C GLU A 344 -4.46 20.27 9.53
N ARG A 345 -3.80 20.02 10.67
CA ARG A 345 -2.73 20.90 11.16
C ARG A 345 -1.52 20.94 10.21
N SER A 346 -1.14 19.80 9.64
CA SER A 346 -0.07 19.74 8.62
C SER A 346 -0.44 20.58 7.41
N LEU A 347 -1.68 20.46 6.90
CA LEU A 347 -2.15 21.28 5.78
C LEU A 347 -2.08 22.78 6.08
N VAL A 348 -2.51 23.20 7.26
CA VAL A 348 -2.38 24.60 7.71
C VAL A 348 -0.91 25.02 7.81
N GLY A 349 -0.04 24.14 8.31
CA GLY A 349 1.41 24.37 8.37
C GLY A 349 2.03 24.62 7.01
N TRP A 350 1.54 23.94 5.98
CA TRP A 350 1.96 24.14 4.57
C TRP A 350 1.23 25.32 3.90
N SER A 351 0.53 26.15 4.67
CA SER A 351 -0.21 27.31 4.16
C SER A 351 -1.35 26.95 3.18
N ILE A 352 -1.90 25.76 3.27
CA ILE A 352 -3.06 25.33 2.50
C ILE A 352 -4.33 25.87 3.17
N ASP A 353 -5.22 26.48 2.37
CA ASP A 353 -6.54 26.88 2.84
C ASP A 353 -7.43 25.66 3.09
N THR A 354 -7.74 25.38 4.34
CA THR A 354 -8.56 24.24 4.75
C THR A 354 -10.05 24.54 4.84
N THR A 355 -10.50 25.77 4.58
CA THR A 355 -11.91 26.21 4.80
C THR A 355 -12.94 25.41 4.00
N SER A 356 -12.55 24.85 2.85
CA SER A 356 -13.40 24.00 2.01
C SER A 356 -13.01 22.51 2.05
N ILE A 357 -11.99 22.15 2.82
CA ILE A 357 -11.53 20.78 2.97
C ILE A 357 -12.34 20.09 4.06
N VAL A 358 -12.78 18.87 3.78
CA VAL A 358 -13.44 17.98 4.75
C VAL A 358 -12.71 16.65 4.72
N LEU A 359 -12.18 16.24 5.86
CA LEU A 359 -11.52 14.96 6.06
C LEU A 359 -12.44 14.05 6.88
N ALA A 360 -13.03 13.05 6.26
CA ALA A 360 -13.93 12.10 6.91
C ALA A 360 -13.26 10.75 7.20
N ASP A 361 -12.27 10.38 6.38
CA ASP A 361 -11.42 9.18 6.53
C ASP A 361 -10.03 9.44 5.93
N GLY A 362 -9.13 8.48 6.06
CA GLY A 362 -7.79 8.54 5.46
C GLY A 362 -7.71 7.96 4.06
N SER A 363 -8.51 6.96 3.77
CA SER A 363 -8.46 6.18 2.53
C SER A 363 -9.07 6.88 1.31
N GLY A 364 -10.01 7.80 1.55
CA GLY A 364 -10.81 8.45 0.52
C GLY A 364 -12.06 7.66 0.11
N LEU A 365 -12.44 6.63 0.86
CA LEU A 365 -13.64 5.84 0.63
C LEU A 365 -14.92 6.60 1.02
N SER A 366 -14.83 7.52 1.97
CA SER A 366 -15.97 8.31 2.39
C SER A 366 -16.43 9.27 1.29
N PRO A 367 -17.71 9.30 0.94
CA PRO A 367 -18.26 10.28 0.01
C PRO A 367 -18.31 11.71 0.61
N ASP A 368 -18.06 11.85 1.91
CA ASP A 368 -18.09 13.13 2.61
C ASP A 368 -16.76 13.88 2.50
N ASN A 369 -15.66 13.21 2.12
CA ASN A 369 -14.38 13.88 1.88
C ASN A 369 -14.49 14.98 0.83
N ARG A 370 -13.82 16.10 1.08
CA ARG A 370 -13.69 17.22 0.14
C ARG A 370 -12.25 17.72 0.15
N VAL A 371 -11.62 17.75 -1.00
CA VAL A 371 -10.25 18.27 -1.18
C VAL A 371 -10.18 19.06 -2.47
N THR A 372 -9.37 20.11 -2.51
CA THR A 372 -9.16 20.93 -3.69
C THR A 372 -7.95 20.44 -4.51
N CYS A 373 -7.97 20.66 -5.83
CA CYS A 373 -6.80 20.36 -6.67
C CYS A 373 -5.59 21.21 -6.27
N ALA A 374 -5.79 22.44 -5.83
CA ALA A 374 -4.72 23.30 -5.32
C ALA A 374 -4.05 22.68 -4.08
N ALA A 375 -4.83 22.17 -3.13
CA ALA A 375 -4.28 21.50 -1.95
C ALA A 375 -3.46 20.25 -2.32
N LEU A 376 -3.98 19.39 -3.19
CA LEU A 376 -3.25 18.19 -3.63
C LEU A 376 -1.93 18.54 -4.33
N LEU A 377 -1.94 19.59 -5.18
CA LEU A 377 -0.73 20.04 -5.86
C LEU A 377 0.30 20.55 -4.85
N THR A 378 -0.11 21.40 -3.89
CA THR A 378 0.79 21.92 -2.85
C THR A 378 1.39 20.78 -2.02
N VAL A 379 0.60 19.77 -1.67
CA VAL A 379 1.10 18.59 -0.92
C VAL A 379 2.16 17.83 -1.72
N LEU A 380 1.98 17.66 -3.04
CA LEU A 380 2.98 17.02 -3.89
C LEU A 380 4.28 17.82 -3.95
N GLU A 381 4.19 19.15 -3.98
CA GLU A 381 5.35 20.05 -4.01
C GLU A 381 6.13 20.03 -2.69
N GLN A 382 5.51 19.71 -1.52
CA GLN A 382 6.22 19.54 -0.26
C GLN A 382 7.20 18.36 -0.28
N GLY A 383 6.93 17.32 -1.07
CA GLY A 383 7.78 16.13 -1.19
C GLY A 383 8.92 16.25 -2.19
N GLU A 384 9.04 17.36 -2.92
CA GLU A 384 10.14 17.55 -3.86
C GLU A 384 11.45 17.91 -3.11
N PRO A 385 12.58 17.22 -3.40
CA PRO A 385 13.87 17.60 -2.81
C PRO A 385 14.26 19.00 -3.33
N THR A 386 14.46 19.93 -2.41
CA THR A 386 14.93 21.32 -2.64
C THR A 386 16.36 21.38 -3.16
#